data_db6921d7769fce8074a721c534026bdf
#
_entry.id   db6921d7769fce8074a721c534026bdf
#
_cell.length_a   1.000
_cell.length_b   1.000
_cell.length_c   1.000
_cell.angle_alpha   90.00
_cell.angle_beta   90.00
_cell.angle_gamma   90.00
#
_symmetry.space_group_name_H-M   'P 1'
#
loop_
_entity.id
_entity.type
_entity.pdbx_description
1 polymer ?
#
loop_
_entity_poly.entity_id
_entity_poly.type
_entity_poly.pdbx_seq_one_letter_code
_entity_poly.pdbx_strand_id
1 'polypeptide(L)'
;LTLTSNVSGRTFVTGLVLAGALPGVALTTPLVVGFGLAAGLGPATLVTALATALVATLGAPAIAAAAGVVFPKFERASVGAREVVVPSGLAFGLYFVLLGVVVAPGSGAFALAVSDTAVPLATPLLLAGGMLVTLLSTTIAASLCFLYAANRIGGYRLE
;
A
#
# COMPACT_ATOMS: atom_id res chain seq x y z
N LEU A 1 26.21 -7.09 -6.71
CA LEU A 1 26.06 -8.27 -7.59
C LEU A 1 24.71 -8.35 -8.31
N THR A 2 23.66 -7.72 -7.79
CA THR A 2 22.33 -7.69 -8.41
C THR A 2 22.20 -6.63 -9.52
N LEU A 3 23.10 -5.66 -9.59
CA LEU A 3 23.09 -4.58 -10.57
C LEU A 3 23.71 -4.98 -11.92
N THR A 4 24.32 -6.16 -12.00
CA THR A 4 24.80 -6.76 -13.27
C THR A 4 23.74 -7.63 -13.96
N SER A 5 22.58 -7.83 -13.32
CA SER A 5 21.48 -8.53 -13.96
C SER A 5 20.82 -7.60 -14.99
N ASN A 6 20.65 -8.09 -16.21
CA ASN A 6 19.98 -7.38 -17.33
C ASN A 6 18.44 -7.22 -17.08
N VAL A 7 18.05 -7.02 -15.81
CA VAL A 7 16.65 -6.89 -15.40
C VAL A 7 16.23 -5.43 -15.51
N SER A 8 15.14 -5.18 -16.23
CA SER A 8 14.60 -3.83 -16.35
C SER A 8 14.07 -3.33 -15.00
N GLY A 9 14.15 -2.01 -14.76
CA GLY A 9 13.61 -1.40 -13.53
C GLY A 9 12.12 -1.76 -13.32
N ARG A 10 11.35 -1.88 -14.41
CA ARG A 10 9.94 -2.31 -14.34
C ARG A 10 9.80 -3.74 -13.82
N THR A 11 10.56 -4.67 -14.34
CA THR A 11 10.53 -6.07 -13.90
C THR A 11 10.91 -6.20 -12.43
N PHE A 12 11.93 -5.45 -12.00
CA PHE A 12 12.36 -5.42 -10.61
C PHE A 12 11.26 -4.90 -9.67
N VAL A 13 10.65 -3.74 -10.00
CA VAL A 13 9.58 -3.16 -9.19
C VAL A 13 8.33 -4.04 -9.20
N THR A 14 8.00 -4.67 -10.34
CA THR A 14 6.89 -5.63 -10.40
C THR A 14 7.12 -6.81 -9.44
N GLY A 15 8.31 -7.38 -9.44
CA GLY A 15 8.67 -8.45 -8.49
C GLY A 15 8.53 -8.01 -7.04
N LEU A 16 8.99 -6.81 -6.71
CA LEU A 16 8.89 -6.24 -5.36
C LEU A 16 7.44 -6.03 -4.94
N VAL A 17 6.61 -5.48 -5.84
CA VAL A 17 5.18 -5.25 -5.60
C VAL A 17 4.44 -6.57 -5.38
N LEU A 18 4.70 -7.58 -6.20
CA LEU A 18 4.09 -8.90 -6.04
C LEU A 18 4.54 -9.59 -4.74
N ALA A 19 5.83 -9.50 -4.41
CA ALA A 19 6.36 -10.06 -3.17
C ALA A 19 5.75 -9.43 -1.90
N GLY A 20 5.34 -8.15 -1.96
CA GLY A 20 4.65 -7.48 -0.86
C GLY A 20 3.13 -7.71 -0.88
N ALA A 21 2.51 -7.69 -2.06
CA ALA A 21 1.06 -7.82 -2.22
C ALA A 21 0.53 -9.22 -1.84
N LEU A 22 1.21 -10.29 -2.24
CA LEU A 22 0.76 -11.66 -1.98
C LEU A 22 0.63 -11.97 -0.48
N PRO A 23 1.67 -11.81 0.35
CA PRO A 23 1.54 -12.03 1.78
C PRO A 23 0.60 -11.01 2.44
N GLY A 24 0.57 -9.77 1.92
CA GLY A 24 -0.35 -8.74 2.39
C GLY A 24 -1.81 -9.19 2.26
N VAL A 25 -2.24 -9.64 1.09
CA VAL A 25 -3.60 -10.15 0.85
C VAL A 25 -3.90 -11.38 1.72
N ALA A 26 -2.95 -12.30 1.82
CA ALA A 26 -3.10 -13.52 2.62
C ALA A 26 -3.32 -13.22 4.12
N LEU A 27 -2.73 -12.15 4.64
CA LEU A 27 -2.89 -11.72 6.03
C LEU A 27 -4.11 -10.82 6.21
N THR A 28 -4.34 -9.86 5.33
CA THR A 28 -5.44 -8.89 5.44
C THR A 28 -6.80 -9.56 5.38
N THR A 29 -6.98 -10.54 4.51
CA THR A 29 -8.27 -11.21 4.33
C THR A 29 -8.78 -11.87 5.63
N PRO A 30 -8.06 -12.80 6.27
CA PRO A 30 -8.54 -13.43 7.48
C PRO A 30 -8.65 -12.48 8.66
N LEU A 31 -7.77 -11.45 8.73
CA LEU A 31 -7.85 -10.46 9.80
C LEU A 31 -9.12 -9.63 9.69
N VAL A 32 -9.42 -9.05 8.51
CA VAL A 32 -10.61 -8.22 8.32
C VAL A 32 -11.89 -9.04 8.50
N VAL A 33 -11.95 -10.26 7.97
CA VAL A 33 -13.09 -11.13 8.13
C VAL A 33 -13.25 -11.56 9.60
N GLY A 34 -12.18 -11.99 10.24
CA GLY A 34 -12.21 -12.42 11.64
C GLY A 34 -12.64 -11.32 12.60
N PHE A 35 -12.03 -10.14 12.50
CA PHE A 35 -12.41 -9.00 13.32
C PHE A 35 -13.80 -8.46 13.00
N GLY A 36 -14.19 -8.43 11.72
CA GLY A 36 -15.51 -7.99 11.31
C GLY A 36 -16.63 -8.88 11.81
N LEU A 37 -16.45 -10.18 11.77
CA LEU A 37 -17.39 -11.16 12.34
C LEU A 37 -17.44 -11.06 13.88
N ALA A 38 -16.30 -10.94 14.54
CA ALA A 38 -16.23 -10.77 15.98
C ALA A 38 -16.89 -9.46 16.46
N ALA A 39 -16.82 -8.39 15.65
CA ALA A 39 -17.49 -7.12 15.91
C ALA A 39 -18.97 -7.11 15.53
N GLY A 40 -19.50 -8.19 14.96
CA GLY A 40 -20.91 -8.27 14.55
C GLY A 40 -21.27 -7.39 13.36
N LEU A 41 -20.31 -7.10 12.46
CA LEU A 41 -20.55 -6.28 11.29
C LEU A 41 -21.54 -6.95 10.34
N GLY A 42 -22.49 -6.16 9.81
CA GLY A 42 -23.40 -6.63 8.78
C GLY A 42 -22.67 -6.98 7.47
N PRO A 43 -23.25 -7.86 6.62
CA PRO A 43 -22.57 -8.36 5.42
C PRO A 43 -22.10 -7.25 4.47
N ALA A 44 -22.90 -6.22 4.25
CA ALA A 44 -22.53 -5.10 3.37
C ALA A 44 -21.32 -4.32 3.92
N THR A 45 -21.30 -4.05 5.21
CA THR A 45 -20.20 -3.34 5.90
C THR A 45 -18.93 -4.18 5.86
N LEU A 46 -19.03 -5.48 6.11
CA LEU A 46 -17.91 -6.42 6.06
C LEU A 46 -17.29 -6.50 4.66
N VAL A 47 -18.12 -6.63 3.62
CA VAL A 47 -17.64 -6.66 2.22
C VAL A 47 -16.96 -5.38 1.84
N THR A 48 -17.51 -4.22 2.23
CA THR A 48 -16.91 -2.92 1.95
C THR A 48 -15.59 -2.73 2.69
N ALA A 49 -15.52 -3.12 3.97
CA ALA A 49 -14.27 -3.09 4.75
C ALA A 49 -13.19 -3.97 4.11
N LEU A 50 -13.56 -5.19 3.70
CA LEU A 50 -12.65 -6.12 3.05
C LEU A 50 -12.16 -5.58 1.71
N ALA A 51 -13.05 -5.06 0.87
CA ALA A 51 -12.70 -4.49 -0.42
C ALA A 51 -11.74 -3.29 -0.25
N THR A 52 -12.03 -2.37 0.68
CA THR A 52 -11.18 -1.22 0.98
C THR A 52 -9.79 -1.65 1.47
N ALA A 53 -9.74 -2.62 2.38
CA ALA A 53 -8.48 -3.14 2.92
C ALA A 53 -7.64 -3.85 1.85
N LEU A 54 -8.27 -4.64 0.97
CA LEU A 54 -7.58 -5.33 -0.14
C LEU A 54 -7.02 -4.33 -1.15
N VAL A 55 -7.78 -3.31 -1.53
CA VAL A 55 -7.32 -2.25 -2.43
C VAL A 55 -6.10 -1.53 -1.85
N ALA A 56 -6.16 -1.15 -0.57
CA ALA A 56 -5.04 -0.53 0.13
C ALA A 56 -3.81 -1.45 0.17
N THR A 57 -4.01 -2.73 0.49
CA THR A 57 -2.94 -3.74 0.56
C THR A 57 -2.26 -3.97 -0.78
N LEU A 58 -3.01 -3.96 -1.88
CA LEU A 58 -2.45 -4.11 -3.23
C LEU A 58 -1.65 -2.87 -3.68
N GLY A 59 -2.06 -1.67 -3.26
CA GLY A 59 -1.36 -0.41 -3.57
C GLY A 59 -0.14 -0.13 -2.69
N ALA A 60 -0.15 -0.59 -1.45
CA ALA A 60 0.88 -0.31 -0.45
C ALA A 60 2.32 -0.64 -0.89
N PRO A 61 2.63 -1.79 -1.53
CA PRO A 61 3.99 -2.12 -1.95
C PRO A 61 4.54 -1.18 -3.03
N ALA A 62 3.69 -0.66 -3.92
CA ALA A 62 4.12 0.31 -4.93
C ALA A 62 4.49 1.66 -4.29
N ILE A 63 3.70 2.11 -3.31
CA ILE A 63 3.98 3.32 -2.53
C ILE A 63 5.27 3.13 -1.71
N ALA A 64 5.45 1.96 -1.08
CA ALA A 64 6.66 1.63 -0.33
C ALA A 64 7.91 1.63 -1.22
N ALA A 65 7.82 1.07 -2.43
CA ALA A 65 8.92 1.06 -3.40
C ALA A 65 9.33 2.50 -3.79
N ALA A 66 8.36 3.38 -4.05
CA ALA A 66 8.64 4.78 -4.37
C ALA A 66 9.27 5.51 -3.19
N ALA A 67 8.76 5.34 -1.98
CA ALA A 67 9.31 5.97 -0.78
C ALA A 67 10.76 5.53 -0.52
N GLY A 68 11.06 4.23 -0.71
CA GLY A 68 12.42 3.69 -0.60
C GLY A 68 13.39 4.27 -1.64
N VAL A 69 12.92 4.56 -2.84
CA VAL A 69 13.74 5.16 -3.91
C VAL A 69 13.97 6.65 -3.70
N VAL A 70 13.02 7.36 -3.06
CA VAL A 70 13.18 8.79 -2.73
C VAL A 70 14.24 9.01 -1.65
N PHE A 71 14.27 8.13 -0.64
CA PHE A 71 15.17 8.24 0.51
C PHE A 71 16.04 6.98 0.66
N PRO A 72 16.94 6.69 -0.31
CA PRO A 72 17.81 5.55 -0.20
C PRO A 72 18.84 5.78 0.92
N LYS A 73 18.95 4.82 1.82
CA LYS A 73 20.00 4.81 2.84
C LYS A 73 20.92 3.64 2.57
N PHE A 74 22.18 3.94 2.24
CA PHE A 74 23.20 2.93 2.03
C PHE A 74 24.00 2.79 3.32
N GLU A 75 23.90 1.65 3.99
CA GLU A 75 24.74 1.31 5.12
C GLU A 75 25.79 0.28 4.70
N ARG A 76 27.07 0.55 5.01
CA ARG A 76 28.11 -0.44 4.82
C ARG A 76 27.99 -1.49 5.92
N ALA A 77 27.61 -2.69 5.54
CA ALA A 77 27.70 -3.81 6.47
C ALA A 77 29.18 -4.06 6.81
N SER A 78 29.51 -4.06 8.09
CA SER A 78 30.87 -4.25 8.60
C SER A 78 31.46 -5.64 8.30
N VAL A 79 30.67 -6.57 7.79
CA VAL A 79 31.08 -7.94 7.46
C VAL A 79 30.93 -8.15 5.96
N GLY A 80 32.05 -8.10 5.24
CA GLY A 80 32.12 -8.52 3.84
C GLY A 80 31.79 -7.47 2.79
N ALA A 81 31.97 -6.16 3.07
CA ALA A 81 31.89 -5.06 2.10
C ALA A 81 30.64 -5.03 1.21
N ARG A 82 29.52 -5.58 1.66
CA ARG A 82 28.22 -5.45 0.98
C ARG A 82 27.50 -4.22 1.48
N GLU A 83 27.20 -3.31 0.56
CA GLU A 83 26.29 -2.22 0.85
C GLU A 83 24.85 -2.78 0.91
N VAL A 84 24.22 -2.65 2.07
CA VAL A 84 22.82 -3.03 2.27
C VAL A 84 21.99 -1.76 2.24
N VAL A 85 20.98 -1.72 1.39
CA VAL A 85 20.02 -0.62 1.39
C VAL A 85 19.04 -0.81 2.55
N VAL A 86 19.12 0.10 3.52
CA VAL A 86 18.23 0.09 4.68
C VAL A 86 17.16 1.18 4.48
N PRO A 87 15.87 0.88 4.75
CA PRO A 87 14.84 1.90 4.69
C PRO A 87 15.16 3.02 5.69
N SER A 88 15.21 4.27 5.22
CA SER A 88 15.39 5.41 6.12
C SER A 88 14.09 5.68 6.89
N GLY A 89 14.19 6.29 8.08
CA GLY A 89 13.03 6.72 8.85
C GLY A 89 12.13 7.69 8.05
N LEU A 90 12.74 8.51 7.17
CA LEU A 90 12.02 9.40 6.27
C LEU A 90 11.22 8.62 5.21
N ALA A 91 11.77 7.51 4.69
CA ALA A 91 11.03 6.64 3.76
C ALA A 91 9.80 6.03 4.44
N PHE A 92 9.92 5.57 5.69
CA PHE A 92 8.78 5.10 6.48
C PHE A 92 7.77 6.22 6.71
N GLY A 93 8.21 7.40 7.12
CA GLY A 93 7.32 8.55 7.32
C GLY A 93 6.53 8.90 6.05
N LEU A 94 7.21 9.02 4.91
CA LEU A 94 6.58 9.28 3.62
C LEU A 94 5.58 8.18 3.24
N TYR A 95 5.96 6.91 3.41
CA TYR A 95 5.09 5.77 3.15
C TYR A 95 3.78 5.85 3.95
N PHE A 96 3.86 6.07 5.28
CA PHE A 96 2.68 6.14 6.13
C PHE A 96 1.80 7.35 5.83
N VAL A 97 2.40 8.50 5.52
CA VAL A 97 1.63 9.69 5.12
C VAL A 97 0.88 9.44 3.81
N LEU A 98 1.55 8.94 2.78
CA LEU A 98 0.92 8.66 1.50
C LEU A 98 -0.16 7.58 1.61
N LEU A 99 0.13 6.49 2.31
CA LEU A 99 -0.84 5.42 2.53
C LEU A 99 -2.04 5.92 3.33
N GLY A 100 -1.80 6.71 4.38
CA GLY A 100 -2.84 7.31 5.21
C GLY A 100 -3.78 8.19 4.40
N VAL A 101 -3.23 9.10 3.57
CA VAL A 101 -4.03 9.98 2.71
C VAL A 101 -4.88 9.18 1.71
N VAL A 102 -4.31 8.13 1.13
CA VAL A 102 -4.98 7.29 0.11
C VAL A 102 -6.10 6.47 0.72
N VAL A 103 -5.94 5.96 1.95
CA VAL A 103 -6.91 5.10 2.65
C VAL A 103 -7.93 5.91 3.46
N ALA A 104 -7.63 7.18 3.78
CA ALA A 104 -8.49 8.03 4.62
C ALA A 104 -9.97 8.09 4.17
N PRO A 105 -10.31 8.20 2.87
CA PRO A 105 -11.71 8.26 2.44
C PRO A 105 -12.52 7.00 2.82
N GLY A 106 -11.94 5.82 2.59
CA GLY A 106 -12.60 4.54 2.92
C GLY A 106 -12.70 4.30 4.42
N SER A 107 -11.59 4.52 5.15
CA SER A 107 -11.58 4.36 6.60
C SER A 107 -12.47 5.38 7.31
N GLY A 108 -12.52 6.62 6.82
CA GLY A 108 -13.41 7.66 7.32
C GLY A 108 -14.89 7.32 7.07
N ALA A 109 -15.23 6.90 5.86
CA ALA A 109 -16.58 6.45 5.53
C ALA A 109 -17.01 5.25 6.38
N PHE A 110 -16.10 4.29 6.61
CA PHE A 110 -16.35 3.15 7.48
C PHE A 110 -16.58 3.59 8.94
N ALA A 111 -15.72 4.46 9.48
CA ALA A 111 -15.86 4.96 10.83
C ALA A 111 -17.20 5.70 11.05
N LEU A 112 -17.61 6.51 10.07
CA LEU A 112 -18.91 7.19 10.09
C LEU A 112 -20.08 6.20 9.99
N ALA A 113 -19.96 5.18 9.16
CA ALA A 113 -21.01 4.18 8.97
C ALA A 113 -21.26 3.30 10.21
N VAL A 114 -20.23 3.08 11.02
CA VAL A 114 -20.30 2.28 12.26
C VAL A 114 -20.64 3.15 13.49
N SER A 115 -20.56 4.48 13.35
CA SER A 115 -20.91 5.40 14.45
C SER A 115 -22.43 5.48 14.63
N ASP A 116 -22.88 5.68 15.87
CA ASP A 116 -24.31 5.84 16.22
C ASP A 116 -24.96 7.10 15.57
N THR A 117 -24.14 7.97 14.98
CA THR A 117 -24.58 9.20 14.29
C THR A 117 -24.97 8.96 12.84
N ALA A 118 -24.74 7.76 12.28
CA ALA A 118 -25.02 7.47 10.89
C ALA A 118 -26.53 7.38 10.63
N VAL A 119 -27.00 8.12 9.61
CA VAL A 119 -28.38 7.99 9.14
C VAL A 119 -28.49 6.69 8.34
N PRO A 120 -29.40 5.75 8.67
CA PRO A 120 -29.44 4.41 8.06
C PRO A 120 -29.52 4.41 6.52
N LEU A 121 -30.23 5.38 5.94
CA LEU A 121 -30.37 5.54 4.48
C LEU A 121 -29.07 6.06 3.80
N ALA A 122 -28.23 6.81 4.51
CA ALA A 122 -26.99 7.35 3.97
C ALA A 122 -25.82 6.37 4.09
N THR A 123 -25.90 5.38 4.95
CA THR A 123 -24.81 4.42 5.22
C THR A 123 -24.32 3.68 3.97
N PRO A 124 -25.18 3.10 3.10
CA PRO A 124 -24.71 2.43 1.88
C PRO A 124 -24.02 3.37 0.91
N LEU A 125 -24.51 4.61 0.79
CA LEU A 125 -23.90 5.62 -0.09
C LEU A 125 -22.55 6.09 0.45
N LEU A 126 -22.41 6.26 1.76
CA LEU A 126 -21.15 6.61 2.41
C LEU A 126 -20.10 5.49 2.20
N LEU A 127 -20.48 4.24 2.42
CA LEU A 127 -19.59 3.10 2.22
C LEU A 127 -19.17 2.95 0.77
N ALA A 128 -20.12 3.01 -0.17
CA ALA A 128 -19.84 2.91 -1.61
C ALA A 128 -18.97 4.08 -2.10
N GLY A 129 -19.28 5.30 -1.67
CA GLY A 129 -18.52 6.51 -2.01
C GLY A 129 -17.10 6.45 -1.46
N GLY A 130 -16.93 6.11 -0.19
CA GLY A 130 -15.62 5.96 0.44
C GLY A 130 -14.78 4.88 -0.22
N MET A 131 -15.39 3.73 -0.57
CA MET A 131 -14.72 2.65 -1.29
C MET A 131 -14.27 3.09 -2.69
N LEU A 132 -15.14 3.76 -3.46
CA LEU A 132 -14.81 4.24 -4.80
C LEU A 132 -13.68 5.26 -4.77
N VAL A 133 -13.72 6.23 -3.86
CA VAL A 133 -12.65 7.22 -3.72
C VAL A 133 -11.35 6.55 -3.32
N THR A 134 -11.37 5.60 -2.39
CA THR A 134 -10.17 4.85 -2.00
C THR A 134 -9.63 4.02 -3.16
N LEU A 135 -10.49 3.37 -3.95
CA LEU A 135 -10.08 2.62 -5.13
C LEU A 135 -9.37 3.53 -6.15
N LEU A 136 -9.98 4.67 -6.47
CA LEU A 136 -9.41 5.61 -7.43
C LEU A 136 -8.09 6.22 -6.91
N SER A 137 -8.07 6.72 -5.68
CA SER A 137 -6.86 7.32 -5.08
C SER A 137 -5.72 6.32 -4.97
N THR A 138 -6.01 5.07 -4.54
CA THR A 138 -5.00 4.01 -4.46
C THR A 138 -4.46 3.65 -5.84
N THR A 139 -5.33 3.48 -6.83
CA THR A 139 -4.92 3.13 -8.19
C THR A 139 -4.04 4.22 -8.80
N ILE A 140 -4.42 5.48 -8.67
CA ILE A 140 -3.63 6.61 -9.16
C ILE A 140 -2.29 6.68 -8.43
N ALA A 141 -2.30 6.68 -7.10
CA ALA A 141 -1.08 6.77 -6.30
C ALA A 141 -0.14 5.59 -6.56
N ALA A 142 -0.64 4.36 -6.56
CA ALA A 142 0.16 3.17 -6.81
C ALA A 142 0.76 3.17 -8.23
N SER A 143 -0.01 3.61 -9.25
CA SER A 143 0.48 3.71 -10.63
C SER A 143 1.59 4.75 -10.76
N LEU A 144 1.40 5.94 -10.19
CA LEU A 144 2.42 7.00 -10.20
C LEU A 144 3.67 6.58 -9.44
N CYS A 145 3.51 5.99 -8.25
CA CYS A 145 4.61 5.47 -7.45
C CYS A 145 5.37 4.35 -8.16
N PHE A 146 4.65 3.42 -8.80
CA PHE A 146 5.26 2.36 -9.60
C PHE A 146 6.10 2.90 -10.75
N LEU A 147 5.52 3.82 -11.55
CA LEU A 147 6.22 4.43 -12.68
C LEU A 147 7.45 5.22 -12.23
N TYR A 148 7.30 5.98 -11.15
CA TYR A 148 8.41 6.74 -10.57
C TYR A 148 9.55 5.81 -10.12
N ALA A 149 9.24 4.78 -9.34
CA ALA A 149 10.21 3.82 -8.85
C ALA A 149 10.90 3.07 -10.00
N ALA A 150 10.14 2.60 -11.00
CA ALA A 150 10.65 1.88 -12.14
C ALA A 150 11.61 2.74 -12.99
N ASN A 151 11.27 4.01 -13.22
CA ASN A 151 12.10 4.94 -13.98
C ASN A 151 13.39 5.29 -13.21
N ARG A 152 13.27 5.50 -11.90
CA ARG A 152 14.43 5.88 -11.09
C ARG A 152 15.42 4.73 -10.95
N ILE A 153 14.93 3.51 -10.70
CA ILE A 153 15.76 2.31 -10.62
C ILE A 153 16.42 2.01 -11.97
N GLY A 154 15.69 2.19 -13.08
CA GLY A 154 16.25 2.02 -14.42
C GLY A 154 17.35 3.01 -14.76
N GLY A 155 17.38 4.19 -14.10
CA GLY A 155 18.42 5.20 -14.25
C GLY A 155 19.67 4.96 -13.39
N TYR A 156 19.63 4.08 -12.40
CA TYR A 156 20.81 3.65 -11.63
C TYR A 156 21.63 2.64 -12.44
N ARG A 157 22.11 3.03 -13.62
CA ARG A 157 23.19 2.31 -14.29
C ARG A 157 24.48 2.76 -13.63
N LEU A 158 25.23 1.83 -13.07
CA LEU A 158 26.60 2.08 -12.63
C LEU A 158 27.41 2.43 -13.89
N GLU A 159 27.87 3.66 -13.97
CA GLU A 159 28.97 4.05 -14.84
C GLU A 159 30.27 3.44 -14.33
#